data_88eb05f4e6be6c2d7cdcec06ce54b6bf
#
_entry.id   88eb05f4e6be6c2d7cdcec06ce54b6bf
#
_cell.length_a   1.000
_cell.length_b   1.000
_cell.length_c   1.000
_cell.angle_alpha   90.00
_cell.angle_beta   90.00
_cell.angle_gamma   90.00
#
_symmetry.space_group_name_H-M   'P 1'
#
loop_
_entity.id
_entity.type
_entity.pdbx_description
1 polymer ?
#
loop_
_entity_poly.entity_id
_entity_poly.type
_entity_poly.pdbx_seq_one_letter_code
_entity_poly.pdbx_strand_id
1 'polypeptide(L)'
;IVTLLPIVIGLLLWNQLPQLMATHFNFNGQPNGYSSKTFTVFVLPLILLVIHLFCVIGTSIDPKSKNINKKIFSIVLWISPLISLLVCSCIYGYALGYITNISFLTELMIGVLFIVLGNYIPTVKPNYTVGIRTSWALDDPDNWYHTHRFGGKCMVIGGILLIVLSPLSLIHISEPTRL
;
A
#
# COMPACT_ATOMS: atom_id res chain seq x y z
N ILE A 1 17.22 -2.06 -1.18
CA ILE A 1 17.78 -1.80 0.17
C ILE A 1 16.69 -1.29 1.10
N VAL A 2 15.93 -0.21 0.79
CA VAL A 2 14.89 0.36 1.67
C VAL A 2 13.79 -0.66 1.98
N THR A 3 13.42 -1.52 1.05
CA THR A 3 12.42 -2.59 1.23
C THR A 3 12.79 -3.57 2.36
N LEU A 4 14.07 -3.74 2.64
CA LEU A 4 14.59 -4.63 3.68
C LEU A 4 14.87 -3.92 5.03
N LEU A 5 14.68 -2.60 5.10
CA LEU A 5 14.83 -1.83 6.35
C LEU A 5 13.97 -2.39 7.50
N PRO A 6 12.75 -2.87 7.27
CA PRO A 6 11.94 -3.50 8.31
C PRO A 6 12.63 -4.68 8.99
N ILE A 7 13.49 -5.44 8.29
CA ILE A 7 14.27 -6.54 8.90
C ILE A 7 15.22 -5.95 9.95
N VAL A 8 15.92 -4.87 9.63
CA VAL A 8 16.85 -4.23 10.57
C VAL A 8 16.10 -3.72 11.79
N ILE A 9 14.95 -3.05 11.58
CA ILE A 9 14.10 -2.57 12.68
C ILE A 9 13.60 -3.75 13.53
N GLY A 10 13.12 -4.83 12.89
CA GLY A 10 12.67 -6.04 13.58
C GLY A 10 13.76 -6.73 14.38
N LEU A 11 15.00 -6.72 13.89
CA LEU A 11 16.15 -7.25 14.62
C LEU A 11 16.50 -6.39 15.85
N LEU A 12 16.46 -5.08 15.72
CA LEU A 12 16.68 -4.16 16.84
C LEU A 12 15.62 -4.32 17.95
N LEU A 13 14.38 -4.62 17.53
CA LEU A 13 13.25 -4.82 18.44
C LEU A 13 13.04 -6.30 18.82
N TRP A 14 13.93 -7.20 18.41
CA TRP A 14 13.72 -8.67 18.48
C TRP A 14 13.31 -9.15 19.88
N ASN A 15 13.97 -8.67 20.92
CA ASN A 15 13.69 -9.08 22.30
C ASN A 15 12.37 -8.53 22.86
N GLN A 16 11.84 -7.47 22.26
CA GLN A 16 10.59 -6.82 22.68
C GLN A 16 9.38 -7.36 21.93
N LEU A 17 9.58 -7.89 20.72
CA LEU A 17 8.52 -8.42 19.89
C LEU A 17 8.01 -9.77 20.41
N PRO A 18 6.68 -9.99 20.48
CA PRO A 18 6.10 -11.26 20.90
C PRO A 18 6.35 -12.38 19.87
N GLN A 19 6.23 -13.64 20.28
CA GLN A 19 6.43 -14.80 19.40
C GLN A 19 5.36 -14.94 18.30
N LEU A 20 4.13 -14.51 18.59
CA LEU A 20 3.02 -14.42 17.65
C LEU A 20 2.63 -12.95 17.48
N MET A 21 2.56 -12.50 16.25
CA MET A 21 2.24 -11.13 15.88
C MET A 21 1.00 -11.11 15.00
N ALA A 22 0.09 -10.18 15.28
CA ALA A 22 -1.09 -9.97 14.45
C ALA A 22 -0.66 -9.40 13.09
N THR A 23 -0.97 -10.12 12.02
CA THR A 23 -0.64 -9.76 10.63
C THR A 23 -1.86 -9.58 9.74
N HIS A 24 -3.03 -9.97 10.23
CA HIS A 24 -4.30 -9.77 9.56
C HIS A 24 -5.35 -9.25 10.55
N PHE A 25 -6.15 -8.29 10.09
CA PHE A 25 -7.17 -7.61 10.90
C PHE A 25 -8.50 -7.62 10.16
N ASN A 26 -9.60 -7.76 10.89
CA ASN A 26 -10.95 -7.61 10.35
C ASN A 26 -11.31 -6.13 10.13
N PHE A 27 -12.48 -5.87 9.56
CA PHE A 27 -12.97 -4.50 9.30
C PHE A 27 -13.13 -3.65 10.58
N ASN A 28 -13.28 -4.28 11.74
CA ASN A 28 -13.37 -3.58 13.02
C ASN A 28 -11.99 -3.33 13.65
N GLY A 29 -10.90 -3.59 12.94
CA GLY A 29 -9.53 -3.43 13.43
C GLY A 29 -9.10 -4.48 14.46
N GLN A 30 -9.88 -5.54 14.65
CA GLN A 30 -9.53 -6.62 15.56
C GLN A 30 -8.66 -7.65 14.84
N PRO A 31 -7.58 -8.13 15.48
CA PRO A 31 -6.72 -9.14 14.89
C PRO A 31 -7.47 -10.46 14.76
N ASN A 32 -7.47 -11.04 13.56
CA ASN A 32 -8.06 -12.33 13.25
C ASN A 32 -7.11 -13.28 12.50
N GLY A 33 -5.85 -12.88 12.33
CA GLY A 33 -4.78 -13.71 11.79
C GLY A 33 -3.43 -13.36 12.40
N TYR A 34 -2.68 -14.40 12.77
CA TYR A 34 -1.40 -14.25 13.44
C TYR A 34 -0.30 -15.00 12.68
N SER A 35 0.91 -14.46 12.71
CA SER A 35 2.11 -15.07 12.15
C SER A 35 3.22 -15.11 13.19
N SER A 36 4.18 -16.03 13.01
CA SER A 36 5.34 -16.09 13.89
C SER A 36 6.21 -14.85 13.73
N LYS A 37 6.93 -14.49 14.78
CA LYS A 37 7.92 -13.38 14.76
C LYS A 37 8.88 -13.52 13.59
N THR A 38 9.44 -14.73 13.38
CA THR A 38 10.38 -15.01 12.30
C THR A 38 9.76 -14.74 10.92
N PHE A 39 8.50 -15.16 10.71
CA PHE A 39 7.80 -14.90 9.46
C PHE A 39 7.62 -13.39 9.24
N THR A 40 7.14 -12.69 10.25
CA THR A 40 6.83 -11.25 10.14
C THR A 40 8.07 -10.40 9.94
N VAL A 41 9.19 -10.74 10.61
CA VAL A 41 10.43 -9.95 10.53
C VAL A 41 11.23 -10.26 9.26
N PHE A 42 11.27 -11.50 8.81
CA PHE A 42 12.12 -11.88 7.67
C PHE A 42 11.31 -12.19 6.41
N VAL A 43 10.31 -13.06 6.50
CA VAL A 43 9.64 -13.58 5.30
C VAL A 43 8.76 -12.51 4.67
N LEU A 44 8.00 -11.76 5.44
CA LEU A 44 7.11 -10.71 4.93
C LEU A 44 7.88 -9.62 4.14
N PRO A 45 8.97 -9.01 4.64
CA PRO A 45 9.74 -8.04 3.85
C PRO A 45 10.42 -8.67 2.62
N LEU A 46 10.80 -9.96 2.68
CA LEU A 46 11.35 -10.66 1.51
C LEU A 46 10.30 -10.88 0.42
N ILE A 47 9.07 -11.23 0.78
CA ILE A 47 7.96 -11.32 -0.18
C ILE A 47 7.74 -9.95 -0.85
N LEU A 48 7.71 -8.86 -0.06
CA LEU A 48 7.56 -7.52 -0.59
C LEU A 48 8.74 -7.09 -1.49
N LEU A 49 9.96 -7.53 -1.17
CA LEU A 49 11.12 -7.35 -2.04
C LEU A 49 10.96 -8.07 -3.38
N VAL A 50 10.51 -9.33 -3.36
CA VAL A 50 10.27 -10.10 -4.59
C VAL A 50 9.23 -9.42 -5.45
N ILE A 51 8.11 -8.98 -4.87
CA ILE A 51 7.06 -8.20 -5.59
C ILE A 51 7.66 -6.92 -6.17
N HIS A 52 8.45 -6.20 -5.38
CA HIS A 52 9.14 -4.98 -5.84
C HIS A 52 10.03 -5.24 -7.06
N LEU A 53 10.85 -6.29 -7.01
CA LEU A 53 11.72 -6.66 -8.13
C LEU A 53 10.91 -7.00 -9.39
N PHE A 54 9.81 -7.76 -9.25
CA PHE A 54 8.91 -8.03 -10.36
C PHE A 54 8.33 -6.75 -10.98
N CYS A 55 7.88 -5.80 -10.15
CA CYS A 55 7.36 -4.52 -10.63
C CYS A 55 8.43 -3.71 -11.38
N VAL A 56 9.64 -3.61 -10.83
CA VAL A 56 10.73 -2.84 -11.42
C VAL A 56 11.22 -3.49 -12.71
N ILE A 57 11.47 -4.80 -12.71
CA ILE A 57 11.92 -5.55 -13.89
C ILE A 57 10.85 -5.48 -14.97
N GLY A 58 9.59 -5.80 -14.64
CA GLY A 58 8.48 -5.77 -15.59
C GLY A 58 8.32 -4.39 -16.24
N THR A 59 8.46 -3.31 -15.45
CA THR A 59 8.39 -1.95 -15.97
C THR A 59 9.60 -1.62 -16.88
N SER A 60 10.77 -2.15 -16.54
CA SER A 60 12.01 -1.89 -17.31
C SER A 60 12.06 -2.62 -18.66
N ILE A 61 11.48 -3.83 -18.73
CA ILE A 61 11.43 -4.64 -19.96
C ILE A 61 10.17 -4.41 -20.80
N ASP A 62 9.28 -3.48 -20.39
CA ASP A 62 8.07 -3.14 -21.14
C ASP A 62 8.44 -2.73 -22.58
N PRO A 63 7.83 -3.33 -23.63
CA PRO A 63 8.06 -2.92 -25.02
C PRO A 63 7.79 -1.45 -25.30
N LYS A 64 6.88 -0.84 -24.49
CA LYS A 64 6.59 0.61 -24.53
C LYS A 64 7.24 1.38 -23.38
N SER A 65 8.35 0.91 -22.81
CA SER A 65 9.04 1.55 -21.68
C SER A 65 9.41 3.02 -21.93
N LYS A 66 9.63 3.41 -23.19
CA LYS A 66 9.86 4.81 -23.59
C LYS A 66 8.68 5.74 -23.25
N ASN A 67 7.47 5.20 -23.12
CA ASN A 67 6.28 5.94 -22.72
C ASN A 67 6.20 6.16 -21.19
N ILE A 68 7.01 5.43 -20.42
CA ILE A 68 7.06 5.53 -18.98
C ILE A 68 8.08 6.62 -18.62
N ASN A 69 7.59 7.79 -18.25
CA ASN A 69 8.45 8.90 -17.89
C ASN A 69 9.16 8.67 -16.55
N LYS A 70 10.23 9.45 -16.29
CA LYS A 70 11.04 9.32 -15.06
C LYS A 70 10.24 9.45 -13.78
N LYS A 71 9.18 10.28 -13.74
CA LYS A 71 8.33 10.47 -12.53
C LYS A 71 7.54 9.20 -12.24
N ILE A 72 6.90 8.61 -13.27
CA ILE A 72 6.14 7.37 -13.13
C ILE A 72 7.07 6.22 -12.73
N PHE A 73 8.23 6.09 -13.37
CA PHE A 73 9.22 5.08 -12.99
C PHE A 73 9.70 5.26 -11.53
N SER A 74 9.90 6.51 -11.09
CA SER A 74 10.25 6.81 -9.71
C SER A 74 9.15 6.37 -8.73
N ILE A 75 7.86 6.52 -9.08
CA ILE A 75 6.75 6.01 -8.27
C ILE A 75 6.84 4.49 -8.15
N VAL A 76 7.06 3.76 -9.26
CA VAL A 76 7.24 2.31 -9.24
C VAL A 76 8.41 1.89 -8.34
N LEU A 77 9.52 2.63 -8.38
CA LEU A 77 10.70 2.37 -7.55
C LEU A 77 10.45 2.57 -6.06
N TRP A 78 9.62 3.55 -5.67
CA TRP A 78 9.48 3.94 -4.27
C TRP A 78 8.22 3.40 -3.59
N ILE A 79 7.17 3.06 -4.33
CA ILE A 79 5.88 2.65 -3.76
C ILE A 79 6.01 1.39 -2.90
N SER A 80 6.63 0.32 -3.42
CA SER A 80 6.79 -0.93 -2.68
C SER A 80 7.72 -0.82 -1.47
N PRO A 81 8.88 -0.13 -1.54
CA PRO A 81 9.70 0.15 -0.37
C PRO A 81 8.97 0.92 0.73
N LEU A 82 8.19 1.94 0.36
CA LEU A 82 7.40 2.73 1.31
C LEU A 82 6.29 1.88 1.95
N ILE A 83 5.56 1.10 1.15
CA ILE A 83 4.53 0.18 1.66
C ILE A 83 5.16 -0.84 2.61
N SER A 84 6.31 -1.43 2.25
CA SER A 84 7.00 -2.39 3.11
C SER A 84 7.36 -1.78 4.48
N LEU A 85 7.95 -0.58 4.47
CA LEU A 85 8.32 0.11 5.69
C LEU A 85 7.08 0.44 6.54
N LEU A 86 6.04 1.00 5.94
CA LEU A 86 4.83 1.40 6.64
C LEU A 86 4.08 0.19 7.23
N VAL A 87 3.84 -0.84 6.43
CA VAL A 87 3.11 -2.04 6.87
C VAL A 87 3.84 -2.75 8.00
N CYS A 88 5.15 -3.00 7.86
CA CYS A 88 5.91 -3.65 8.92
C CYS A 88 6.00 -2.78 10.19
N SER A 89 6.15 -1.46 10.05
CA SER A 89 6.16 -0.55 11.20
C SER A 89 4.81 -0.52 11.92
N CYS A 90 3.69 -0.60 11.19
CA CYS A 90 2.35 -0.72 11.78
C CYS A 90 2.21 -2.03 12.56
N ILE A 91 2.65 -3.15 12.00
CA ILE A 91 2.60 -4.46 12.66
C ILE A 91 3.47 -4.46 13.93
N TYR A 92 4.68 -3.92 13.86
CA TYR A 92 5.57 -3.84 15.03
C TYR A 92 5.01 -2.88 16.09
N GLY A 93 4.51 -1.71 15.68
CA GLY A 93 3.89 -0.74 16.58
C GLY A 93 2.65 -1.29 17.28
N TYR A 94 1.82 -2.07 16.56
CA TYR A 94 0.69 -2.77 17.15
C TYR A 94 1.14 -3.86 18.13
N ALA A 95 2.12 -4.66 17.75
CA ALA A 95 2.66 -5.74 18.59
C ALA A 95 3.30 -5.23 19.90
N LEU A 96 3.85 -4.02 19.88
CA LEU A 96 4.45 -3.34 21.04
C LEU A 96 3.43 -2.48 21.83
N GLY A 97 2.17 -2.41 21.38
CA GLY A 97 1.13 -1.63 22.05
C GLY A 97 1.17 -0.12 21.81
N TYR A 98 2.04 0.37 20.91
CA TYR A 98 2.09 1.79 20.52
C TYR A 98 0.94 2.20 19.60
N ILE A 99 0.43 1.26 18.81
CA ILE A 99 -0.68 1.48 17.88
C ILE A 99 -1.88 0.70 18.40
N THR A 100 -2.93 1.39 18.77
CA THR A 100 -4.17 0.78 19.28
C THR A 100 -5.24 0.66 18.20
N ASN A 101 -5.24 1.57 17.23
CA ASN A 101 -6.18 1.57 16.11
C ASN A 101 -5.46 1.38 14.79
N ILE A 102 -5.37 0.13 14.37
CA ILE A 102 -4.71 -0.25 13.10
C ILE A 102 -5.57 0.12 11.90
N SER A 103 -6.91 0.06 12.01
CA SER A 103 -7.82 0.39 10.92
C SER A 103 -7.67 1.83 10.48
N PHE A 104 -7.73 2.77 11.43
CA PHE A 104 -7.54 4.19 11.15
C PHE A 104 -6.23 4.47 10.39
N LEU A 105 -5.14 3.89 10.87
CA LEU A 105 -3.83 4.10 10.25
C LEU A 105 -3.76 3.50 8.85
N THR A 106 -4.36 2.32 8.66
CA THR A 106 -4.42 1.65 7.35
C THR A 106 -5.29 2.44 6.36
N GLU A 107 -6.46 2.93 6.78
CA GLU A 107 -7.35 3.76 5.98
C GLU A 107 -6.65 5.06 5.55
N LEU A 108 -5.94 5.71 6.47
CA LEU A 108 -5.15 6.90 6.19
C LEU A 108 -4.06 6.62 5.14
N MET A 109 -3.32 5.52 5.30
CA MET A 109 -2.27 5.11 4.36
C MET A 109 -2.83 4.82 2.97
N ILE A 110 -3.93 4.07 2.88
CA ILE A 110 -4.59 3.76 1.59
C ILE A 110 -5.14 5.04 0.97
N GLY A 111 -5.76 5.93 1.75
CA GLY A 111 -6.27 7.21 1.28
C GLY A 111 -5.18 8.08 0.67
N VAL A 112 -4.05 8.24 1.36
CA VAL A 112 -2.88 8.98 0.83
C VAL A 112 -2.34 8.33 -0.43
N LEU A 113 -2.21 7.00 -0.45
CA LEU A 113 -1.76 6.25 -1.62
C LEU A 113 -2.67 6.48 -2.83
N PHE A 114 -3.99 6.45 -2.63
CA PHE A 114 -4.98 6.69 -3.68
C PHE A 114 -4.90 8.13 -4.22
N ILE A 115 -4.72 9.13 -3.35
CA ILE A 115 -4.54 10.52 -3.78
C ILE A 115 -3.27 10.66 -4.63
N VAL A 116 -2.16 10.10 -4.17
CA VAL A 116 -0.89 10.15 -4.89
C VAL A 116 -1.02 9.45 -6.25
N LEU A 117 -1.47 8.20 -6.28
CA LEU A 117 -1.61 7.45 -7.53
C LEU A 117 -2.63 8.11 -8.47
N GLY A 118 -3.78 8.53 -7.95
CA GLY A 118 -4.83 9.16 -8.74
C GLY A 118 -4.39 10.46 -9.40
N ASN A 119 -3.50 11.21 -8.74
CA ASN A 119 -2.93 12.43 -9.33
C ASN A 119 -1.93 12.14 -10.46
N TYR A 120 -1.23 11.01 -10.42
CA TYR A 120 -0.23 10.66 -11.44
C TYR A 120 -0.77 9.80 -12.57
N ILE A 121 -1.78 8.96 -12.34
CA ILE A 121 -2.38 8.06 -13.35
C ILE A 121 -2.77 8.79 -14.64
N PRO A 122 -3.38 9.99 -14.64
CA PRO A 122 -3.70 10.70 -15.88
C PRO A 122 -2.50 11.09 -16.74
N THR A 123 -1.28 11.07 -16.17
CA THR A 123 -0.05 11.42 -16.88
C THR A 123 0.65 10.22 -17.50
N VAL A 124 0.14 9.01 -17.26
CA VAL A 124 0.70 7.76 -17.78
C VAL A 124 0.32 7.61 -19.26
N LYS A 125 1.32 7.48 -20.13
CA LYS A 125 1.13 7.18 -21.55
C LYS A 125 0.90 5.68 -21.77
N PRO A 126 0.29 5.26 -22.90
CA PRO A 126 0.02 3.86 -23.20
C PRO A 126 1.25 2.96 -23.07
N ASN A 127 1.17 1.97 -22.18
CA ASN A 127 2.18 0.96 -21.91
C ASN A 127 1.53 -0.32 -21.37
N TYR A 128 2.31 -1.40 -21.16
CA TYR A 128 1.76 -2.69 -20.72
C TYR A 128 1.95 -3.00 -19.23
N THR A 129 2.61 -2.13 -18.46
CA THR A 129 2.95 -2.42 -17.04
C THR A 129 2.29 -1.48 -16.05
N VAL A 130 2.19 -0.19 -16.35
CA VAL A 130 1.71 0.82 -15.40
C VAL A 130 0.44 1.48 -15.87
N GLY A 131 -0.60 1.53 -15.02
CA GLY A 131 -1.87 2.19 -15.31
C GLY A 131 -3.10 1.28 -15.25
N ILE A 132 -4.24 1.77 -15.68
CA ILE A 132 -5.51 1.04 -15.77
C ILE A 132 -5.54 0.31 -17.13
N ARG A 133 -5.25 -0.99 -17.12
CA ARG A 133 -5.01 -1.81 -18.31
C ARG A 133 -6.20 -2.68 -18.66
N THR A 134 -7.33 -2.06 -18.91
CA THR A 134 -8.48 -2.75 -19.49
C THR A 134 -8.24 -2.99 -20.98
N SER A 135 -8.87 -4.01 -21.58
CA SER A 135 -8.71 -4.35 -22.99
C SER A 135 -8.96 -3.14 -23.88
N TRP A 136 -10.08 -2.46 -23.68
CA TRP A 136 -10.45 -1.28 -24.48
C TRP A 136 -9.50 -0.08 -24.30
N ALA A 137 -8.83 0.05 -23.14
CA ALA A 137 -7.86 1.10 -22.94
C ALA A 137 -6.51 0.79 -23.62
N LEU A 138 -6.17 -0.50 -23.74
CA LEU A 138 -4.93 -0.92 -24.42
C LEU A 138 -5.04 -0.86 -25.95
N ASP A 139 -6.26 -1.03 -26.49
CA ASP A 139 -6.52 -1.09 -27.92
C ASP A 139 -6.57 0.30 -28.56
N ASP A 140 -6.97 1.33 -27.80
CA ASP A 140 -7.18 2.68 -28.33
C ASP A 140 -6.56 3.75 -27.40
N PRO A 141 -5.71 4.63 -27.94
CA PRO A 141 -5.11 5.73 -27.18
C PRO A 141 -6.11 6.73 -26.59
N ASP A 142 -7.23 7.00 -27.23
CA ASP A 142 -8.25 7.90 -26.72
C ASP A 142 -8.98 7.29 -25.53
N ASN A 143 -9.32 6.00 -25.62
CA ASN A 143 -9.86 5.24 -24.51
C ASN A 143 -8.89 5.16 -23.33
N TRP A 144 -7.57 5.01 -23.61
CA TRP A 144 -6.54 5.09 -22.56
C TRP A 144 -6.59 6.41 -21.82
N TYR A 145 -6.60 7.51 -22.56
CA TYR A 145 -6.61 8.85 -21.99
C TYR A 145 -7.86 9.09 -21.13
N HIS A 146 -9.05 8.76 -21.64
CA HIS A 146 -10.31 8.95 -20.92
C HIS A 146 -10.39 8.07 -19.68
N THR A 147 -10.00 6.78 -19.77
CA THR A 147 -9.97 5.84 -18.65
C THR A 147 -9.04 6.32 -17.53
N HIS A 148 -7.86 6.80 -17.87
CA HIS A 148 -6.89 7.27 -16.88
C HIS A 148 -7.30 8.58 -16.22
N ARG A 149 -7.90 9.51 -16.98
CA ARG A 149 -8.45 10.75 -16.39
C ARG A 149 -9.62 10.48 -15.46
N PHE A 150 -10.54 9.62 -15.86
CA PHE A 150 -11.68 9.25 -15.03
C PHE A 150 -11.23 8.49 -13.78
N GLY A 151 -10.46 7.42 -13.96
CA GLY A 151 -9.94 6.60 -12.88
C GLY A 151 -9.08 7.40 -11.88
N GLY A 152 -8.24 8.31 -12.37
CA GLY A 152 -7.46 9.20 -11.52
C GLY A 152 -8.34 10.10 -10.63
N LYS A 153 -9.41 10.68 -11.18
CA LYS A 153 -10.37 11.47 -10.39
C LYS A 153 -11.08 10.61 -9.34
N CYS A 154 -11.53 9.40 -9.72
CA CYS A 154 -12.17 8.46 -8.79
C CYS A 154 -11.22 8.07 -7.65
N MET A 155 -9.95 7.81 -7.94
CA MET A 155 -8.95 7.49 -6.92
C MET A 155 -8.71 8.67 -5.96
N VAL A 156 -8.56 9.90 -6.47
CA VAL A 156 -8.37 11.08 -5.62
C VAL A 156 -9.59 11.30 -4.73
N ILE A 157 -10.80 11.26 -5.29
CA ILE A 157 -12.05 11.42 -4.52
C ILE A 157 -12.18 10.31 -3.48
N GLY A 158 -11.97 9.06 -3.87
CA GLY A 158 -12.02 7.90 -2.97
C GLY A 158 -10.97 8.01 -1.85
N GLY A 159 -9.76 8.46 -2.16
CA GLY A 159 -8.70 8.69 -1.17
C GLY A 159 -9.06 9.79 -0.16
N ILE A 160 -9.63 10.90 -0.64
CA ILE A 160 -10.12 11.99 0.24
C ILE A 160 -11.25 11.47 1.13
N LEU A 161 -12.22 10.74 0.56
CA LEU A 161 -13.32 10.17 1.33
C LEU A 161 -12.82 9.20 2.41
N LEU A 162 -11.86 8.32 2.09
CA LEU A 162 -11.24 7.44 3.09
C LEU A 162 -10.63 8.23 4.25
N ILE A 163 -9.87 9.29 3.96
CA ILE A 163 -9.23 10.10 5.00
C ILE A 163 -10.25 10.86 5.84
N VAL A 164 -11.29 11.42 5.21
CA VAL A 164 -12.31 12.22 5.91
C VAL A 164 -13.25 11.34 6.74
N LEU A 165 -13.57 10.13 6.25
CA LEU A 165 -14.49 9.21 6.93
C LEU A 165 -13.80 8.34 7.98
N SER A 166 -12.48 8.16 7.92
CA SER A 166 -11.74 7.32 8.87
C SER A 166 -11.89 7.76 10.34
N PRO A 167 -11.97 9.06 10.72
CA PRO A 167 -12.25 9.46 12.09
C PRO A 167 -13.68 9.10 12.56
N LEU A 168 -14.65 9.02 11.64
CA LEU A 168 -16.03 8.62 11.97
C LEU A 168 -16.13 7.14 12.35
N SER A 169 -15.31 6.31 11.75
CA SER A 169 -15.11 4.91 12.13
C SER A 169 -14.64 4.76 13.58
N LEU A 170 -13.81 5.69 14.07
CA LEU A 170 -13.36 5.72 15.47
C LEU A 170 -14.48 5.97 16.46
N ILE A 171 -15.43 6.84 16.13
CA ILE A 171 -16.55 7.20 17.02
C ILE A 171 -17.48 6.01 17.22
N HIS A 172 -17.72 5.21 16.18
CA HIS A 172 -18.58 4.02 16.24
C HIS A 172 -17.96 2.85 17.04
N ILE A 173 -16.62 2.74 17.05
CA ILE A 173 -15.91 1.69 17.80
C ILE A 173 -15.78 2.05 19.28
N SER A 174 -15.81 3.34 19.63
CA SER A 174 -15.62 3.82 20.99
C SER A 174 -16.91 3.95 21.82
N GLU A 175 -18.10 3.80 21.21
CA GLU A 175 -19.35 3.70 21.97
C GLU A 175 -19.55 2.25 22.44
N PRO A 176 -19.31 1.94 23.74
CA PRO A 176 -19.82 0.70 24.30
C PRO A 176 -21.35 0.79 24.23
N THR A 177 -21.99 -0.15 23.54
CA THR A 177 -23.42 -0.37 23.62
C THR A 177 -23.82 -0.45 25.11
N ARG A 178 -24.29 0.65 25.67
CA ARG A 178 -25.01 0.65 26.94
C ARG A 178 -26.36 -0.04 26.66
N LEU A 179 -26.43 -1.31 26.94
CA LEU A 179 -27.65 -2.04 27.23
C LEU A 179 -27.68 -2.30 28.73
#